data_afb0e2e09b0a1dd27a47b5996f6e5191
#
_entry.id   afb0e2e09b0a1dd27a47b5996f6e5191
#
_cell.length_a   1.000
_cell.length_b   1.000
_cell.length_c   1.000
_cell.angle_alpha   90.00
_cell.angle_beta   90.00
_cell.angle_gamma   90.00
#
_symmetry.space_group_name_H-M   'P 1'
#
loop_
_entity.id
_entity.type
_entity.pdbx_description
1 polymer ?
#
loop_
_entity_poly.entity_id
_entity_poly.type
_entity_poly.pdbx_seq_one_letter_code
_entity_poly.pdbx_strand_id
1 'polypeptide(L)'
;MSTFHVEESLVIEARAEALYAIVADYRVGHPAILPRPYFQELTIETGGVGAGTIARSSIKVMGKVYPLHHSVSEPEPGRILQESDLDKPGEYTRFIFEPLNGGTHTRVTIATEFLASPGLTGFMERLTKPSLTHKLVSTGTP
;
A
#
# COMPACT_ATOMS: atom_id res chain seq x y z
N MET A 1 13.56 -20.26 1.23
CA MET A 1 12.64 -19.64 2.16
C MET A 1 11.33 -19.35 1.47
N SER A 2 10.22 -19.77 2.04
CA SER A 2 8.92 -19.57 1.38
C SER A 2 8.39 -18.17 1.61
N THR A 3 7.72 -17.64 0.58
CA THR A 3 7.01 -16.37 0.67
C THR A 3 5.51 -16.63 0.65
N PHE A 4 4.75 -15.67 1.17
CA PHE A 4 3.30 -15.69 1.11
C PHE A 4 2.83 -14.58 0.18
N HIS A 5 1.81 -14.89 -0.62
CA HIS A 5 1.14 -13.90 -1.46
C HIS A 5 -0.24 -13.61 -0.88
N VAL A 6 -0.51 -12.34 -0.65
CA VAL A 6 -1.84 -11.88 -0.25
C VAL A 6 -2.30 -10.85 -1.25
N GLU A 7 -3.51 -11.01 -1.75
CA GLU A 7 -4.03 -10.10 -2.77
C GLU A 7 -5.50 -9.81 -2.49
N GLU A 8 -5.88 -8.55 -2.66
CA GLU A 8 -7.26 -8.10 -2.51
C GLU A 8 -7.56 -7.02 -3.53
N SER A 9 -8.76 -7.02 -4.09
CA SER A 9 -9.15 -6.00 -5.04
C SER A 9 -10.56 -5.49 -4.77
N LEU A 10 -10.81 -4.25 -5.21
CA LEU A 10 -12.10 -3.58 -5.05
C LEU A 10 -12.29 -2.63 -6.22
N VAL A 11 -13.53 -2.53 -6.71
CA VAL A 11 -13.89 -1.54 -7.72
C VAL A 11 -14.38 -0.28 -7.02
N ILE A 12 -13.78 0.85 -7.36
CA ILE A 12 -14.07 2.16 -6.76
C ILE A 12 -14.58 3.09 -7.85
N GLU A 13 -15.65 3.82 -7.57
CA GLU A 13 -16.19 4.84 -8.48
C GLU A 13 -15.34 6.11 -8.38
N ALA A 14 -14.18 6.07 -9.01
CA ALA A 14 -13.22 7.16 -9.07
C ALA A 14 -12.26 6.89 -10.22
N ARG A 15 -11.62 7.95 -10.70
CA ARG A 15 -10.64 7.83 -11.79
C ARG A 15 -9.33 7.26 -11.28
N ALA A 16 -8.69 6.44 -12.11
CA ALA A 16 -7.42 5.81 -11.74
C ALA A 16 -6.35 6.84 -11.37
N GLU A 17 -6.28 7.94 -12.11
CA GLU A 17 -5.30 9.00 -11.86
C GLU A 17 -5.46 9.62 -10.47
N ALA A 18 -6.70 9.85 -10.04
CA ALA A 18 -6.97 10.43 -8.73
C ALA A 18 -6.58 9.48 -7.60
N LEU A 19 -6.91 8.19 -7.74
CA LEU A 19 -6.57 7.19 -6.74
C LEU A 19 -5.06 6.95 -6.69
N TYR A 20 -4.42 6.87 -7.84
CA TYR A 20 -2.97 6.70 -7.93
C TYR A 20 -2.25 7.86 -7.23
N ALA A 21 -2.68 9.08 -7.47
CA ALA A 21 -2.08 10.26 -6.86
C ALA A 21 -2.14 10.23 -5.33
N ILE A 22 -3.24 9.71 -4.77
CA ILE A 22 -3.38 9.58 -3.31
C ILE A 22 -2.35 8.58 -2.76
N VAL A 23 -2.26 7.42 -3.38
CA VAL A 23 -1.35 6.36 -2.91
C VAL A 23 0.11 6.73 -3.13
N ALA A 24 0.43 7.44 -4.21
CA ALA A 24 1.80 7.86 -4.53
C ALA A 24 2.30 9.02 -3.66
N ASP A 25 1.40 9.76 -3.02
CA ASP A 25 1.76 10.90 -2.17
C ASP A 25 2.05 10.43 -0.74
N TYR A 26 3.31 10.16 -0.46
CA TYR A 26 3.74 9.67 0.86
C TYR A 26 3.77 10.76 1.92
N ARG A 27 3.57 12.01 1.54
CA ARG A 27 3.53 13.13 2.47
C ARG A 27 2.17 13.28 3.12
N VAL A 28 1.09 13.13 2.35
CA VAL A 28 -0.27 13.39 2.82
C VAL A 28 -1.22 12.24 2.52
N GLY A 29 -1.37 11.88 1.24
CA GLY A 29 -2.39 10.92 0.81
C GLY A 29 -2.18 9.52 1.35
N HIS A 30 -0.98 8.99 1.19
CA HIS A 30 -0.66 7.62 1.63
C HIS A 30 -0.80 7.45 3.16
N PRO A 31 -0.22 8.33 3.99
CA PRO A 31 -0.42 8.20 5.43
C PRO A 31 -1.88 8.28 5.86
N ALA A 32 -2.69 9.04 5.14
CA ALA A 32 -4.10 9.21 5.47
C ALA A 32 -4.92 7.92 5.29
N ILE A 33 -4.48 7.00 4.43
CA ILE A 33 -5.19 5.75 4.16
C ILE A 33 -4.65 4.56 4.96
N LEU A 34 -3.53 4.70 5.66
CA LEU A 34 -2.98 3.61 6.46
C LEU A 34 -3.85 3.33 7.69
N PRO A 35 -4.15 2.05 7.98
CA PRO A 35 -4.97 1.70 9.14
C PRO A 35 -4.29 2.06 10.46
N ARG A 36 -5.00 2.80 11.31
CA ARG A 36 -4.56 3.08 12.66
C ARG A 36 -5.34 2.22 13.64
N PRO A 37 -4.77 1.86 14.78
CA PRO A 37 -3.45 2.23 15.34
C PRO A 37 -2.28 1.35 14.90
N TYR A 38 -2.49 0.47 13.94
CA TYR A 38 -1.46 -0.52 13.57
C TYR A 38 -0.23 0.11 12.96
N PHE A 39 -0.42 1.00 11.99
CA PHE A 39 0.70 1.72 11.39
C PHE A 39 1.09 2.89 12.27
N GLN A 40 2.37 2.94 12.60
CA GLN A 40 2.96 4.01 13.37
C GLN A 40 3.44 5.12 12.43
N GLU A 41 4.00 6.15 13.00
CA GLU A 41 4.48 7.31 12.29
C GLU A 41 5.30 6.98 11.04
N LEU A 42 4.97 7.64 9.93
CA LEU A 42 5.69 7.48 8.67
C LEU A 42 6.67 8.63 8.52
N THR A 43 7.96 8.31 8.35
CA THR A 43 9.03 9.28 8.16
C THR A 43 9.60 9.14 6.76
N ILE A 44 9.66 10.24 6.01
CA ILE A 44 10.22 10.25 4.66
C ILE A 44 11.70 10.59 4.75
N GLU A 45 12.55 9.70 4.22
CA GLU A 45 14.00 9.91 4.18
C GLU A 45 14.43 10.58 2.87
N THR A 46 13.77 10.22 1.77
CA THR A 46 14.10 10.72 0.45
C THR A 46 12.81 10.81 -0.37
N GLY A 47 12.71 11.79 -1.23
CA GLY A 47 11.55 11.95 -2.11
C GLY A 47 10.33 12.43 -1.36
N GLY A 48 9.22 11.73 -1.54
CA GLY A 48 7.94 12.05 -0.92
C GLY A 48 6.75 11.74 -1.80
N VAL A 49 6.94 11.73 -3.11
CA VAL A 49 5.90 11.41 -4.08
C VAL A 49 6.46 10.48 -5.15
N GLY A 50 5.83 9.31 -5.30
CA GLY A 50 6.18 8.36 -6.36
C GLY A 50 7.56 7.75 -6.24
N ALA A 51 8.10 7.34 -7.39
CA ALA A 51 9.38 6.66 -7.49
C ALA A 51 10.52 7.48 -6.88
N GLY A 52 11.44 6.80 -6.20
CA GLY A 52 12.55 7.45 -5.50
C GLY A 52 12.24 7.80 -4.06
N THR A 53 11.00 7.63 -3.61
CA THR A 53 10.66 7.82 -2.20
C THR A 53 11.24 6.68 -1.38
N ILE A 54 11.86 7.04 -0.24
CA ILE A 54 12.30 6.08 0.77
C ILE A 54 11.64 6.51 2.08
N ALA A 55 10.92 5.60 2.70
CA ALA A 55 10.14 5.90 3.89
C ALA A 55 10.33 4.83 4.97
N ARG A 56 10.28 5.26 6.21
CA ARG A 56 10.28 4.38 7.38
C ARG A 56 8.96 4.50 8.09
N SER A 57 8.44 3.36 8.52
CA SER A 57 7.29 3.30 9.41
C SER A 57 7.42 2.04 10.24
N SER A 58 6.37 1.69 10.98
CA SER A 58 6.34 0.42 11.70
C SER A 58 4.91 -0.05 11.85
N ILE A 59 4.77 -1.36 12.07
CA ILE A 59 3.48 -1.97 12.38
C ILE A 59 3.56 -2.49 13.80
N LYS A 60 2.56 -2.16 14.62
CA LYS A 60 2.47 -2.69 15.98
C LYS A 60 1.35 -3.73 16.03
N VAL A 61 1.70 -4.95 16.36
CA VAL A 61 0.78 -6.08 16.45
C VAL A 61 1.01 -6.83 17.75
N MET A 62 -0.03 -6.92 18.57
CA MET A 62 0.02 -7.67 19.84
C MET A 62 1.21 -7.25 20.71
N GLY A 63 1.47 -5.95 20.79
CA GLY A 63 2.55 -5.39 21.58
C GLY A 63 3.93 -5.47 20.95
N LYS A 64 4.07 -6.13 19.80
CA LYS A 64 5.34 -6.24 19.10
C LYS A 64 5.41 -5.27 17.92
N VAL A 65 6.54 -4.57 17.80
CA VAL A 65 6.76 -3.58 16.74
C VAL A 65 7.61 -4.20 15.64
N TYR A 66 7.13 -4.11 14.40
CA TYR A 66 7.84 -4.56 13.21
C TYR A 66 8.24 -3.34 12.39
N PRO A 67 9.54 -3.05 12.27
CA PRO A 67 9.98 -1.89 11.49
C PRO A 67 9.79 -2.13 10.00
N LEU A 68 9.44 -1.07 9.28
CA LEU A 68 9.28 -1.08 7.83
C LEU A 68 10.20 -0.03 7.22
N HIS A 69 10.92 -0.42 6.20
CA HIS A 69 11.82 0.47 5.47
C HIS A 69 11.65 0.22 3.99
N HIS A 70 10.87 1.07 3.33
CA HIS A 70 10.43 0.86 1.96
C HIS A 70 11.03 1.83 0.97
N SER A 71 11.39 1.29 -0.19
CA SER A 71 11.75 2.07 -1.37
C SER A 71 10.61 1.98 -2.36
N VAL A 72 10.19 3.11 -2.91
CA VAL A 72 9.06 3.19 -3.82
C VAL A 72 9.55 3.23 -5.26
N SER A 73 8.94 2.42 -6.11
CA SER A 73 9.17 2.41 -7.54
C SER A 73 7.82 2.46 -8.28
N GLU A 74 7.87 2.83 -9.53
CA GLU A 74 6.69 2.88 -10.39
C GLU A 74 6.94 2.01 -11.62
N PRO A 75 6.73 0.67 -11.50
CA PRO A 75 6.93 -0.24 -12.64
C PRO A 75 6.14 0.18 -13.86
N GLU A 76 4.95 0.75 -13.65
CA GLU A 76 4.14 1.34 -14.69
C GLU A 76 3.50 2.60 -14.12
N PRO A 77 4.11 3.79 -14.36
CA PRO A 77 3.62 5.04 -13.75
C PRO A 77 2.15 5.30 -14.07
N GLY A 78 1.39 5.65 -13.05
CA GLY A 78 -0.04 5.87 -13.17
C GLY A 78 -0.88 4.60 -13.07
N ARG A 79 -0.26 3.41 -13.11
CA ARG A 79 -0.95 2.13 -13.06
C ARG A 79 -0.45 1.21 -11.97
N ILE A 80 0.86 1.14 -11.78
CA ILE A 80 1.47 0.23 -10.79
C ILE A 80 2.50 1.00 -9.97
N LEU A 81 2.27 1.03 -8.67
CA LEU A 81 3.19 1.56 -7.68
C LEU A 81 3.68 0.39 -6.83
N GLN A 82 4.97 0.34 -6.55
CA GLN A 82 5.55 -0.75 -5.75
C GLN A 82 6.34 -0.21 -4.57
N GLU A 83 6.10 -0.81 -3.41
CA GLU A 83 6.90 -0.61 -2.21
C GLU A 83 7.73 -1.87 -1.98
N SER A 84 9.05 -1.73 -1.97
CA SER A 84 9.94 -2.86 -1.73
C SER A 84 10.65 -2.67 -0.39
N ASP A 85 10.70 -3.73 0.42
CA ASP A 85 11.35 -3.67 1.71
C ASP A 85 12.86 -3.70 1.52
N LEU A 86 13.56 -2.69 2.03
CA LEU A 86 15.00 -2.56 1.89
C LEU A 86 15.77 -3.51 2.80
N ASP A 87 15.15 -3.93 3.90
CA ASP A 87 15.80 -4.82 4.87
C ASP A 87 15.45 -6.30 4.67
N LYS A 88 14.42 -6.57 3.88
CA LYS A 88 13.93 -7.94 3.63
C LYS A 88 13.76 -8.15 2.12
N PRO A 89 14.84 -8.52 1.41
CA PRO A 89 14.77 -8.76 -0.02
C PRO A 89 13.69 -9.77 -0.38
N GLY A 90 12.88 -9.44 -1.38
CA GLY A 90 11.77 -10.29 -1.81
C GLY A 90 10.42 -9.92 -1.20
N GLU A 91 10.39 -9.03 -0.21
CA GLU A 91 9.13 -8.49 0.32
C GLU A 91 8.76 -7.21 -0.41
N TYR A 92 7.56 -7.16 -0.95
CA TYR A 92 7.06 -5.96 -1.62
C TYR A 92 5.55 -5.95 -1.66
N THR A 93 5.00 -4.75 -1.83
CA THR A 93 3.57 -4.54 -2.06
C THR A 93 3.40 -3.78 -3.37
N ARG A 94 2.46 -4.24 -4.19
CA ARG A 94 2.06 -3.54 -5.41
C ARG A 94 0.66 -3.01 -5.27
N PHE A 95 0.47 -1.76 -5.69
CA PHE A 95 -0.83 -1.13 -5.85
C PHE A 95 -1.09 -1.02 -7.35
N ILE A 96 -2.13 -1.71 -7.82
CA ILE A 96 -2.43 -1.81 -9.24
C ILE A 96 -3.78 -1.13 -9.52
N PHE A 97 -3.81 -0.22 -10.48
CA PHE A 97 -4.96 0.62 -10.79
C PHE A 97 -5.41 0.37 -12.22
N GLU A 98 -6.55 -0.30 -12.40
CA GLU A 98 -7.10 -0.63 -13.72
C GLU A 98 -8.35 0.19 -13.98
N PRO A 99 -8.33 1.14 -14.96
CA PRO A 99 -9.53 1.89 -15.31
C PRO A 99 -10.60 0.96 -15.91
N LEU A 100 -11.84 1.20 -15.51
CA LEU A 100 -13.02 0.46 -16.00
C LEU A 100 -14.07 1.45 -16.47
N ASN A 101 -15.01 0.98 -17.30
CA ASN A 101 -16.17 1.76 -17.72
C ASN A 101 -15.80 3.13 -18.29
N GLY A 102 -14.85 3.16 -19.23
CA GLY A 102 -14.41 4.40 -19.85
C GLY A 102 -13.68 5.36 -18.91
N GLY A 103 -13.17 4.85 -17.78
CA GLY A 103 -12.41 5.63 -16.83
C GLY A 103 -13.20 6.17 -15.65
N THR A 104 -14.50 5.88 -15.55
CA THR A 104 -15.33 6.34 -14.43
C THR A 104 -15.12 5.51 -13.16
N HIS A 105 -14.66 4.27 -13.34
CA HIS A 105 -14.40 3.35 -12.23
C HIS A 105 -12.97 2.82 -12.32
N THR A 106 -12.45 2.33 -11.21
CA THR A 106 -11.12 1.75 -11.15
C THR A 106 -11.14 0.49 -10.31
N ARG A 107 -10.55 -0.60 -10.83
CA ARG A 107 -10.23 -1.74 -9.99
C ARG A 107 -8.89 -1.47 -9.34
N VAL A 108 -8.87 -1.37 -8.02
CA VAL A 108 -7.64 -1.23 -7.24
C VAL A 108 -7.32 -2.60 -6.66
N THR A 109 -6.12 -3.08 -6.93
CA THR A 109 -5.61 -4.34 -6.38
C THR A 109 -4.40 -4.04 -5.52
N ILE A 110 -4.38 -4.60 -4.31
CA ILE A 110 -3.23 -4.51 -3.41
C ILE A 110 -2.70 -5.93 -3.27
N ALA A 111 -1.49 -6.15 -3.74
CA ALA A 111 -0.84 -7.46 -3.75
C ALA A 111 0.47 -7.39 -2.99
N THR A 112 0.63 -8.24 -1.99
CA THR A 112 1.83 -8.25 -1.14
C THR A 112 2.48 -9.63 -1.17
N GLU A 113 3.80 -9.63 -1.40
CA GLU A 113 4.67 -10.79 -1.20
C GLU A 113 5.47 -10.54 0.07
N PHE A 114 5.46 -11.47 1.00
CA PHE A 114 6.23 -11.31 2.22
C PHE A 114 6.76 -12.65 2.76
N LEU A 115 7.81 -12.55 3.59
CA LEU A 115 8.43 -13.72 4.18
C LEU A 115 7.57 -14.24 5.32
N ALA A 116 7.47 -15.57 5.42
CA ALA A 116 6.51 -16.23 6.27
C ALA A 116 6.75 -16.04 7.76
N SER A 117 5.72 -15.54 8.43
CA SER A 117 5.53 -15.65 9.86
C SER A 117 4.03 -15.90 10.06
N PRO A 118 3.59 -17.04 10.56
CA PRO A 118 2.16 -17.38 10.60
C PRO A 118 1.27 -16.31 11.23
N GLY A 119 1.71 -15.70 12.32
CA GLY A 119 0.94 -14.64 12.97
C GLY A 119 0.86 -13.37 12.13
N LEU A 120 1.96 -13.04 11.47
CA LEU A 120 2.02 -11.85 10.61
C LEU A 120 1.19 -12.04 9.34
N THR A 121 1.12 -13.26 8.81
CA THR A 121 0.32 -13.58 7.63
C THR A 121 -1.14 -13.22 7.83
N GLY A 122 -1.75 -13.71 8.90
CA GLY A 122 -3.16 -13.43 9.21
C GLY A 122 -3.43 -11.95 9.45
N PHE A 123 -2.47 -11.26 10.07
CA PHE A 123 -2.57 -9.83 10.31
C PHE A 123 -2.54 -9.05 8.99
N MET A 124 -1.61 -9.39 8.08
CA MET A 124 -1.50 -8.72 6.79
C MET A 124 -2.74 -8.93 5.92
N GLU A 125 -3.34 -10.10 5.95
CA GLU A 125 -4.60 -10.36 5.27
C GLU A 125 -5.70 -9.42 5.75
N ARG A 126 -5.80 -9.21 7.06
CA ARG A 126 -6.80 -8.30 7.63
C ARG A 126 -6.56 -6.86 7.24
N LEU A 127 -5.29 -6.44 7.14
CA LEU A 127 -4.95 -5.06 6.77
C LEU A 127 -5.35 -4.74 5.34
N THR A 128 -5.20 -5.69 4.42
CA THR A 128 -5.45 -5.42 3.00
C THR A 128 -6.93 -5.46 2.63
N LYS A 129 -7.81 -6.01 3.50
CA LYS A 129 -9.22 -6.18 3.14
C LYS A 129 -10.11 -4.97 3.43
N PRO A 130 -10.76 -4.84 4.58
CA PRO A 130 -11.80 -3.80 4.66
C PRO A 130 -11.28 -2.41 4.97
N SER A 131 -10.30 -2.26 5.85
CA SER A 131 -9.92 -0.93 6.33
C SER A 131 -9.23 -0.08 5.28
N LEU A 132 -8.31 -0.65 4.51
CA LEU A 132 -7.56 0.10 3.51
C LEU A 132 -8.44 0.48 2.33
N THR A 133 -9.21 -0.47 1.81
CA THR A 133 -10.13 -0.21 0.70
C THR A 133 -11.21 0.78 1.08
N HIS A 134 -11.71 0.72 2.31
CA HIS A 134 -12.69 1.69 2.81
C HIS A 134 -12.11 3.11 2.81
N LYS A 135 -10.87 3.28 3.27
CA LYS A 135 -10.22 4.58 3.29
C LYS A 135 -9.95 5.12 1.89
N LEU A 136 -9.62 4.25 0.93
CA LEU A 136 -9.48 4.67 -0.46
C LEU A 136 -10.81 5.15 -1.03
N VAL A 137 -11.90 4.46 -0.74
CA VAL A 137 -13.24 4.89 -1.16
C VAL A 137 -13.58 6.27 -0.62
N SER A 138 -13.42 6.48 0.69
CA SER A 138 -13.79 7.75 1.30
C SER A 138 -12.87 8.90 0.89
N THR A 139 -11.60 8.62 0.54
CA THR A 139 -10.63 9.64 0.11
C THR A 139 -10.71 9.92 -1.38
N GLY A 140 -10.99 8.90 -2.19
CA GLY A 140 -11.02 9.00 -3.65
C GLY A 140 -12.33 9.51 -4.25
N THR A 141 -13.41 9.60 -3.47
CA THR A 141 -14.69 10.13 -3.94
C THR A 141 -14.71 11.64 -3.81
N PRO A 142 -15.08 12.36 -4.87
CA PRO A 142 -15.21 13.80 -4.82
C PRO A 142 -16.27 14.27 -3.82
#